data_e99efd1dcaa9bfd7670c99eaa8e1ebd4
#
_entry.id   e99efd1dcaa9bfd7670c99eaa8e1ebd4
#
_cell.length_a   1.000
_cell.length_b   1.000
_cell.length_c   1.000
_cell.angle_alpha   90.00
_cell.angle_beta   90.00
_cell.angle_gamma   90.00
#
_symmetry.space_group_name_H-M   'P 1'
#
loop_
_entity.id
_entity.type
_entity.pdbx_description
1 polymer ?
#
loop_
_entity_poly.entity_id
_entity_poly.type
_entity_poly.pdbx_seq_one_letter_code
_entity_poly.pdbx_strand_id
1 'polypeptide(L)'
;YATADRGGDHLRAWTVVTEISMRPSLEDLVKLVIHLQNRNAALWTLVACDNIVGGFADPEAGTKLYVEMLNTLGYDYDYERFIRLGERIYNLTRLINNLDGIYRDKDVLPPRFHEKREDTGWRIAPEDFKKMLDLYYRYRGWDERGVPPERLLKDLGILSS
;
A
#
# COMPACT_ATOMS: atom_id res chain seq x y z
N TYR A 1 -0.96 -0.27 -8.53
CA TYR A 1 -2.25 -0.23 -9.23
C TYR A 1 -3.19 -1.37 -8.82
N ALA A 2 -2.79 -2.64 -8.98
CA ALA A 2 -3.67 -3.80 -8.79
C ALA A 2 -4.25 -3.94 -7.38
N THR A 3 -3.53 -3.50 -6.37
CA THR A 3 -3.91 -3.62 -4.95
C THR A 3 -4.34 -2.28 -4.33
N ALA A 4 -4.56 -1.26 -5.13
CA ALA A 4 -5.08 0.01 -4.64
C ALA A 4 -6.54 -0.16 -4.19
N ASP A 5 -6.88 0.45 -3.07
CA ASP A 5 -8.14 0.23 -2.36
C ASP A 5 -9.37 0.90 -3.01
N ARG A 6 -9.15 1.76 -4.02
CA ARG A 6 -10.21 2.50 -4.73
C ARG A 6 -10.15 2.35 -6.26
N GLY A 7 -9.59 1.25 -6.76
CA GLY A 7 -9.34 1.03 -8.17
C GLY A 7 -7.93 1.44 -8.60
N GLY A 8 -7.61 1.34 -9.89
CA GLY A 8 -6.26 1.54 -10.41
C GLY A 8 -5.70 2.94 -10.15
N ASP A 9 -5.06 3.12 -9.02
CA ASP A 9 -4.56 4.39 -8.52
C ASP A 9 -3.08 4.29 -8.13
N HIS A 10 -2.22 5.12 -8.71
CA HIS A 10 -0.80 5.17 -8.40
C HIS A 10 -0.48 5.97 -7.12
N LEU A 11 -1.35 6.86 -6.68
CA LEU A 11 -1.12 7.70 -5.49
C LEU A 11 -1.12 6.89 -4.19
N ARG A 12 -1.75 5.70 -4.22
CA ARG A 12 -1.79 4.85 -3.03
C ARG A 12 -0.43 4.33 -2.60
N ALA A 13 0.54 4.13 -3.52
CA ALA A 13 1.87 3.66 -3.18
C ALA A 13 3.00 4.49 -3.79
N TRP A 14 2.79 5.19 -4.91
CA TRP A 14 3.76 6.05 -5.58
C TRP A 14 5.13 5.39 -5.86
N THR A 15 5.15 4.14 -6.30
CA THR A 15 6.38 3.35 -6.50
C THR A 15 7.04 3.53 -7.86
N VAL A 16 6.37 4.22 -8.80
CA VAL A 16 6.77 4.26 -10.21
C VAL A 16 8.22 4.75 -10.42
N VAL A 17 8.65 5.76 -9.65
CA VAL A 17 10.02 6.29 -9.76
C VAL A 17 11.04 5.25 -9.32
N THR A 18 10.80 4.58 -8.20
CA THR A 18 11.67 3.53 -7.66
C THR A 18 11.76 2.33 -8.62
N GLU A 19 10.63 1.93 -9.20
CA GLU A 19 10.58 0.83 -10.17
C GLU A 19 11.44 1.11 -11.41
N ILE A 20 11.39 2.34 -11.92
CA ILE A 20 12.14 2.74 -13.11
C ILE A 20 13.63 2.90 -12.81
N SER A 21 13.98 3.57 -11.70
CA SER A 21 15.36 3.97 -11.41
C SER A 21 16.17 2.88 -10.71
N MET A 22 15.59 2.13 -9.78
CA MET A 22 16.33 1.19 -8.93
C MET A 22 16.12 -0.28 -9.31
N ARG A 23 15.06 -0.61 -10.04
CA ARG A 23 14.69 -1.99 -10.43
C ARG A 23 14.81 -2.98 -9.26
N PRO A 24 14.07 -2.77 -8.17
CA PRO A 24 14.16 -3.61 -6.98
C PRO A 24 13.76 -5.05 -7.27
N SER A 25 14.13 -5.98 -6.39
CA SER A 25 13.58 -7.33 -6.45
C SER A 25 12.05 -7.32 -6.31
N LEU A 26 11.37 -8.36 -6.78
CA LEU A 26 9.90 -8.45 -6.66
C LEU A 26 9.46 -8.37 -5.19
N GLU A 27 10.24 -8.97 -4.30
CA GLU A 27 9.95 -8.96 -2.87
C GLU A 27 10.12 -7.58 -2.25
N ASP A 28 11.21 -6.88 -2.56
CA ASP A 28 11.47 -5.53 -2.05
C ASP A 28 10.43 -4.54 -2.57
N LEU A 29 10.02 -4.70 -3.84
CA LEU A 29 8.96 -3.88 -4.43
C LEU A 29 7.64 -4.10 -3.69
N VAL A 30 7.28 -5.33 -3.38
CA VAL A 30 6.05 -5.64 -2.64
C VAL A 30 6.08 -5.03 -1.23
N LYS A 31 7.19 -5.16 -0.51
CA LYS A 31 7.36 -4.53 0.82
C LYS A 31 7.25 -3.02 0.75
N LEU A 32 7.88 -2.40 -0.25
CA LEU A 32 7.79 -0.96 -0.49
C LEU A 32 6.35 -0.51 -0.77
N VAL A 33 5.62 -1.23 -1.62
CA VAL A 33 4.20 -0.95 -1.91
C VAL A 33 3.38 -0.96 -0.61
N ILE A 34 3.53 -1.99 0.21
CA ILE A 34 2.81 -2.11 1.48
C ILE A 34 3.14 -0.95 2.41
N HIS A 35 4.42 -0.64 2.56
CA HIS A 35 4.88 0.45 3.42
C HIS A 35 4.29 1.80 2.97
N LEU A 36 4.38 2.11 1.68
CA LEU A 36 3.86 3.37 1.14
C LEU A 36 2.33 3.45 1.19
N GLN A 37 1.63 2.34 0.99
CA GLN A 37 0.18 2.29 1.15
C GLN A 37 -0.23 2.59 2.61
N ASN A 38 0.46 2.02 3.60
CA ASN A 38 0.21 2.30 5.01
C ASN A 38 0.52 3.77 5.32
N ARG A 39 1.69 4.27 4.91
CA ARG A 39 2.07 5.67 5.09
C ARG A 39 1.03 6.63 4.52
N ASN A 40 0.66 6.44 3.26
CA ASN A 40 -0.27 7.33 2.59
C ASN A 40 -1.68 7.27 3.19
N ALA A 41 -2.14 6.07 3.59
CA ALA A 41 -3.42 5.93 4.29
C ALA A 41 -3.43 6.72 5.62
N ALA A 42 -2.34 6.69 6.38
CA ALA A 42 -2.20 7.51 7.60
C ALA A 42 -2.15 9.01 7.28
N LEU A 43 -1.37 9.43 6.28
CA LEU A 43 -1.25 10.84 5.87
C LEU A 43 -2.59 11.47 5.49
N TRP A 44 -3.43 10.74 4.78
CA TRP A 44 -4.71 11.27 4.34
C TRP A 44 -5.74 11.48 5.44
N THR A 45 -5.55 10.87 6.62
CA THR A 45 -6.38 11.21 7.81
C THR A 45 -6.15 12.63 8.27
N LEU A 46 -5.00 13.22 7.94
CA LEU A 46 -4.66 14.61 8.26
C LEU A 46 -5.23 15.61 7.25
N VAL A 47 -5.98 15.14 6.25
CA VAL A 47 -6.52 15.96 5.14
C VAL A 47 -5.41 16.75 4.43
N ALA A 48 -4.19 16.22 4.42
CA ALA A 48 -3.01 16.82 3.82
C ALA A 48 -2.71 16.20 2.45
N CYS A 49 -2.23 17.02 1.53
CA CYS A 49 -1.74 16.54 0.24
C CYS A 49 -0.33 15.98 0.41
N ASP A 50 -0.11 14.74 -0.02
CA ASP A 50 1.19 14.07 0.02
C ASP A 50 2.26 14.74 -0.86
N ASN A 51 1.86 15.52 -1.87
CA ASN A 51 2.78 16.30 -2.69
C ASN A 51 3.46 17.46 -1.94
N ILE A 52 2.91 17.91 -0.82
CA ILE A 52 3.44 19.06 -0.09
C ILE A 52 4.63 18.65 0.79
N VAL A 53 4.60 17.46 1.38
CA VAL A 53 5.58 17.05 2.40
C VAL A 53 6.16 15.67 2.08
N GLY A 54 7.15 15.62 1.24
CA GLY A 54 7.97 14.42 1.08
C GLY A 54 7.50 13.41 0.06
N GLY A 55 6.62 13.80 -0.86
CA GLY A 55 6.32 12.96 -2.01
C GLY A 55 7.52 12.76 -2.94
N PHE A 56 8.51 13.67 -2.89
CA PHE A 56 9.53 13.72 -3.92
C PHE A 56 10.99 13.53 -3.46
N ALA A 57 11.34 13.87 -2.23
CA ALA A 57 12.74 13.84 -1.81
C ALA A 57 13.07 12.68 -0.87
N ASP A 58 12.36 12.56 0.23
CA ASP A 58 12.57 11.52 1.24
C ASP A 58 11.23 11.20 1.94
N PRO A 59 10.61 10.07 1.57
CA PRO A 59 9.35 9.66 2.18
C PRO A 59 9.41 9.46 3.69
N GLU A 60 10.55 9.03 4.23
CA GLU A 60 10.72 8.80 5.66
C GLU A 60 10.83 10.12 6.42
N ALA A 61 11.65 11.05 5.93
CA ALA A 61 11.79 12.39 6.53
C ALA A 61 10.44 13.14 6.54
N GLY A 62 9.70 13.09 5.44
CA GLY A 62 8.36 13.68 5.38
C GLY A 62 7.40 13.07 6.39
N THR A 63 7.43 11.75 6.58
CA THR A 63 6.59 11.06 7.57
C THR A 63 6.96 11.48 9.01
N LYS A 64 8.24 11.60 9.32
CA LYS A 64 8.72 12.06 10.64
C LYS A 64 8.23 13.48 10.94
N LEU A 65 8.23 14.37 9.94
CA LEU A 65 7.71 15.72 10.10
C LEU A 65 6.20 15.71 10.47
N TYR A 66 5.39 14.88 9.85
CA TYR A 66 3.98 14.74 10.23
C TYR A 66 3.80 14.22 11.66
N VAL A 67 4.63 13.27 12.08
CA VAL A 67 4.64 12.77 13.47
C VAL A 67 4.99 13.90 14.44
N GLU A 68 5.99 14.71 14.16
CA GLU A 68 6.36 15.89 14.96
C GLU A 68 5.22 16.91 15.04
N MET A 69 4.56 17.19 13.92
CA MET A 69 3.41 18.08 13.89
C MET A 69 2.26 17.57 14.78
N LEU A 70 1.94 16.28 14.71
CA LEU A 70 0.91 15.67 15.57
C LEU A 70 1.28 15.79 17.05
N ASN A 71 2.53 15.53 17.42
CA ASN A 71 3.01 15.63 18.80
C ASN A 71 2.96 17.08 19.31
N THR A 72 3.22 18.06 18.44
CA THR A 72 3.05 19.48 18.76
C THR A 72 1.60 19.83 19.09
N LEU A 73 0.64 19.13 18.49
CA LEU A 73 -0.79 19.29 18.77
C LEU A 73 -1.28 18.49 19.99
N GLY A 74 -0.38 17.80 20.70
CA GLY A 74 -0.67 17.03 21.91
C GLY A 74 -1.03 15.56 21.67
N TYR A 75 -0.89 15.06 20.43
CA TYR A 75 -0.99 13.63 20.15
C TYR A 75 0.33 12.95 20.52
N ASP A 76 0.26 11.67 20.91
CA ASP A 76 1.43 10.86 21.24
C ASP A 76 1.63 9.82 20.13
N TYR A 77 2.39 10.18 19.10
CA TYR A 77 2.75 9.32 17.99
C TYR A 77 4.26 9.18 17.87
N ASP A 78 4.72 7.96 17.58
CA ASP A 78 6.00 7.68 16.96
C ASP A 78 5.80 7.26 15.49
N TYR A 79 6.88 7.04 14.78
CA TYR A 79 6.86 6.63 13.38
C TYR A 79 6.09 5.31 13.17
N GLU A 80 6.33 4.32 14.03
CA GLU A 80 5.73 2.99 13.90
C GLU A 80 4.23 3.01 14.19
N ARG A 81 3.80 3.73 15.21
CA ARG A 81 2.37 3.94 15.49
C ARG A 81 1.66 4.64 14.34
N PHE A 82 2.34 5.59 13.69
CA PHE A 82 1.77 6.28 12.53
C PHE A 82 1.62 5.33 11.33
N ILE A 83 2.62 4.52 11.03
CA ILE A 83 2.53 3.50 9.96
C ILE A 83 1.46 2.44 10.31
N ARG A 84 1.35 2.04 11.59
CA ARG A 84 0.33 1.08 12.04
C ARG A 84 -1.10 1.64 11.94
N LEU A 85 -1.28 2.96 12.14
CA LEU A 85 -2.56 3.62 11.85
C LEU A 85 -2.95 3.43 10.38
N GLY A 86 -2.03 3.63 9.48
CA GLY A 86 -2.25 3.39 8.05
C GLY A 86 -2.54 1.93 7.71
N GLU A 87 -1.86 1.00 8.34
CA GLU A 87 -2.14 -0.43 8.22
C GLU A 87 -3.59 -0.75 8.63
N ARG A 88 -4.03 -0.21 9.78
CA ARG A 88 -5.41 -0.34 10.24
C ARG A 88 -6.41 0.17 9.20
N ILE A 89 -6.18 1.36 8.67
CA ILE A 89 -7.06 1.98 7.67
C ILE A 89 -7.10 1.12 6.39
N TYR A 90 -5.95 0.66 5.92
CA TYR A 90 -5.86 -0.13 4.70
C TYR A 90 -6.57 -1.48 4.83
N ASN A 91 -6.45 -2.15 5.99
CA ASN A 91 -7.18 -3.39 6.27
C ASN A 91 -8.69 -3.16 6.43
N LEU A 92 -9.11 -2.05 7.04
CA LEU A 92 -10.52 -1.67 7.13
C LEU A 92 -11.12 -1.43 5.74
N THR A 93 -10.42 -0.69 4.88
CA THR A 93 -10.87 -0.44 3.50
C THR A 93 -10.94 -1.76 2.71
N ARG A 94 -9.97 -2.67 2.90
CA ARG A 94 -10.01 -3.99 2.26
C ARG A 94 -11.21 -4.81 2.74
N LEU A 95 -11.51 -4.79 4.03
CA LEU A 95 -12.70 -5.45 4.59
C LEU A 95 -13.98 -4.91 3.96
N ILE A 96 -14.12 -3.59 3.83
CA ILE A 96 -15.28 -2.96 3.16
C ILE A 96 -15.38 -3.45 1.70
N ASN A 97 -14.27 -3.42 0.97
CA ASN A 97 -14.24 -3.93 -0.41
C ASN A 97 -14.65 -5.41 -0.50
N ASN A 98 -14.23 -6.24 0.47
CA ASN A 98 -14.65 -7.65 0.50
C ASN A 98 -16.16 -7.80 0.74
N LEU A 99 -16.77 -6.93 1.57
CA LEU A 99 -18.23 -6.91 1.78
C LEU A 99 -18.98 -6.54 0.49
N ASP A 100 -18.38 -5.71 -0.36
CA ASP A 100 -18.90 -5.36 -1.69
C ASP A 100 -18.56 -6.41 -2.78
N GLY A 101 -17.98 -7.55 -2.39
CA GLY A 101 -17.68 -8.65 -3.31
C GLY A 101 -16.37 -8.48 -4.09
N ILE A 102 -15.51 -7.55 -3.71
CA ILE A 102 -14.20 -7.31 -4.34
C ILE A 102 -13.16 -8.19 -3.66
N TYR A 103 -12.71 -9.21 -4.37
CA TYR A 103 -11.72 -10.18 -3.91
C TYR A 103 -10.50 -10.20 -4.85
N ARG A 104 -9.65 -11.21 -4.71
CA ARG A 104 -8.43 -11.41 -5.51
C ARG A 104 -8.66 -11.36 -7.02
N ASP A 105 -9.79 -11.82 -7.52
CA ASP A 105 -10.15 -11.78 -8.94
C ASP A 105 -10.25 -10.37 -9.51
N LYS A 106 -10.37 -9.37 -8.65
CA LYS A 106 -10.37 -7.94 -9.02
C LYS A 106 -9.00 -7.28 -8.85
N ASP A 107 -8.06 -7.90 -8.14
CA ASP A 107 -6.70 -7.40 -7.98
C ASP A 107 -5.86 -7.75 -9.23
N VAL A 108 -6.17 -7.12 -10.34
CA VAL A 108 -5.59 -7.40 -11.66
C VAL A 108 -4.96 -6.15 -12.27
N LEU A 109 -4.04 -6.36 -13.18
CA LEU A 109 -3.51 -5.30 -14.03
C LEU A 109 -4.22 -5.31 -15.39
N PRO A 110 -4.43 -4.15 -16.02
CA PRO A 110 -4.88 -4.10 -17.41
C PRO A 110 -3.95 -4.91 -18.32
N PRO A 111 -4.48 -5.57 -19.37
CA PRO A 111 -3.68 -6.40 -20.28
C PRO A 111 -2.45 -5.69 -20.86
N ARG A 112 -2.52 -4.39 -21.06
CA ARG A 112 -1.41 -3.56 -21.57
C ARG A 112 -0.12 -3.69 -20.74
N PHE A 113 -0.20 -3.95 -19.45
CA PHE A 113 0.99 -4.13 -18.59
C PHE A 113 1.74 -5.43 -18.88
N HIS A 114 1.08 -6.40 -19.49
CA HIS A 114 1.66 -7.70 -19.86
C HIS A 114 2.21 -7.73 -21.30
N GLU A 115 1.94 -6.70 -22.10
CA GLU A 115 2.49 -6.55 -23.43
C GLU A 115 3.93 -6.00 -23.38
N LYS A 116 4.79 -6.48 -24.28
CA LYS A 116 6.14 -5.94 -24.40
C LYS A 116 6.09 -4.51 -24.92
N ARG A 117 6.78 -3.61 -24.26
CA ARG A 117 7.02 -2.26 -24.77
C ARG A 117 7.93 -2.31 -25.98
N GLU A 118 7.62 -1.55 -27.00
CA GLU A 118 8.38 -1.51 -28.27
C GLU A 118 9.79 -0.91 -28.06
N ASP A 119 9.91 0.08 -27.15
CA ASP A 119 11.16 0.81 -26.90
C ASP A 119 12.16 0.04 -26.03
N THR A 120 11.67 -0.71 -25.03
CA THR A 120 12.54 -1.36 -24.02
C THR A 120 12.40 -2.89 -24.01
N GLY A 121 11.38 -3.45 -24.68
CA GLY A 121 11.02 -4.86 -24.57
C GLY A 121 10.51 -5.28 -23.19
N TRP A 122 10.39 -4.33 -22.25
CA TRP A 122 9.97 -4.60 -20.88
C TRP A 122 8.47 -4.90 -20.79
N ARG A 123 8.11 -5.77 -19.88
CA ARG A 123 6.73 -6.07 -19.49
C ARG A 123 6.69 -6.59 -18.06
N ILE A 124 5.54 -6.59 -17.44
CA ILE A 124 5.28 -7.40 -16.25
C ILE A 124 4.81 -8.76 -16.73
N ALA A 125 5.63 -9.81 -16.56
CA ALA A 125 5.22 -11.15 -16.92
C ALA A 125 4.06 -11.59 -16.02
N PRO A 126 3.02 -12.27 -16.55
CA PRO A 126 1.88 -12.70 -15.74
C PRO A 126 2.28 -13.58 -14.55
N GLU A 127 3.28 -14.42 -14.71
CA GLU A 127 3.84 -15.26 -13.66
C GLU A 127 4.54 -14.45 -12.55
N ASP A 128 5.22 -13.38 -12.89
CA ASP A 128 5.85 -12.48 -11.91
C ASP A 128 4.79 -11.65 -11.18
N PHE A 129 3.78 -11.16 -11.89
CA PHE A 129 2.65 -10.49 -11.26
C PHE A 129 1.94 -11.39 -10.25
N LYS A 130 1.70 -12.67 -10.63
CA LYS A 130 1.10 -13.65 -9.71
C LYS A 130 1.94 -13.84 -8.46
N LYS A 131 3.27 -13.99 -8.59
CA LYS A 131 4.20 -14.10 -7.45
C LYS A 131 4.15 -12.86 -6.56
N MET A 132 4.15 -11.65 -7.16
CA MET A 132 4.04 -10.39 -6.41
C MET A 132 2.74 -10.31 -5.62
N LEU A 133 1.63 -10.74 -6.20
CA LEU A 133 0.33 -10.72 -5.53
C LEU A 133 0.27 -11.74 -4.37
N ASP A 134 0.84 -12.95 -4.56
CA ASP A 134 0.97 -13.95 -3.49
C ASP A 134 1.85 -13.45 -2.34
N LEU A 135 2.97 -12.79 -2.65
CA LEU A 135 3.84 -12.15 -1.66
C LEU A 135 3.11 -11.00 -0.92
N TYR A 136 2.38 -10.19 -1.66
CA TYR A 136 1.63 -9.08 -1.09
C TYR A 136 0.61 -9.56 -0.06
N TYR A 137 -0.19 -10.57 -0.38
CA TYR A 137 -1.16 -11.12 0.57
C TYR A 137 -0.49 -11.75 1.78
N ARG A 138 0.59 -12.49 1.57
CA ARG A 138 1.38 -13.04 2.67
C ARG A 138 1.90 -11.98 3.62
N TYR A 139 2.48 -10.89 3.11
CA TYR A 139 3.00 -9.80 3.94
C TYR A 139 1.91 -8.95 4.57
N ARG A 140 0.73 -8.86 3.93
CA ARG A 140 -0.46 -8.26 4.55
C ARG A 140 -1.09 -9.14 5.63
N GLY A 141 -0.72 -10.42 5.71
CA GLY A 141 -1.36 -11.40 6.57
C GLY A 141 -2.79 -11.77 6.12
N TRP A 142 -3.10 -11.57 4.82
CA TRP A 142 -4.39 -11.91 4.22
C TRP A 142 -4.42 -13.36 3.73
N ASP A 143 -5.62 -13.91 3.58
CA ASP A 143 -5.81 -15.23 2.98
C ASP A 143 -5.61 -15.20 1.44
N GLU A 144 -5.71 -16.36 0.79
CA GLU A 144 -5.53 -16.52 -0.66
C GLU A 144 -6.58 -15.75 -1.49
N ARG A 145 -7.71 -15.39 -0.91
CA ARG A 145 -8.76 -14.58 -1.52
C ARG A 145 -8.57 -13.09 -1.31
N GLY A 146 -7.56 -12.70 -0.54
CA GLY A 146 -7.29 -11.31 -0.18
C GLY A 146 -8.22 -10.80 0.92
N VAL A 147 -8.61 -11.67 1.86
CA VAL A 147 -9.44 -11.32 3.01
C VAL A 147 -8.57 -11.21 4.26
N PRO A 148 -8.59 -10.07 4.96
CA PRO A 148 -7.94 -9.95 6.26
C PRO A 148 -8.58 -10.90 7.28
N PRO A 149 -7.82 -11.77 7.97
CA PRO A 149 -8.37 -12.70 8.94
C PRO A 149 -8.83 -11.95 10.22
N GLU A 150 -9.83 -12.51 10.91
CA GLU A 150 -10.42 -11.92 12.12
C GLU A 150 -9.36 -11.57 13.19
N ARG A 151 -8.36 -12.43 13.38
CA ARG A 151 -7.26 -12.17 14.32
C ARG A 151 -6.53 -10.85 14.00
N LEU A 152 -6.17 -10.63 12.72
CA LEU A 152 -5.51 -9.39 12.29
C LEU A 152 -6.41 -8.18 12.52
N LEU A 153 -7.71 -8.31 12.22
CA LEU A 153 -8.67 -7.22 12.42
C LEU A 153 -8.85 -6.86 13.90
N LYS A 154 -8.82 -7.85 14.80
CA LYS A 154 -8.82 -7.63 16.25
C LYS A 154 -7.51 -6.98 16.72
N ASP A 155 -6.37 -7.48 16.27
CA ASP A 155 -5.04 -6.92 16.61
C ASP A 155 -4.90 -5.45 16.17
N LEU A 156 -5.57 -5.08 15.08
CA LEU A 156 -5.63 -3.70 14.58
C LEU A 156 -6.76 -2.88 15.22
N GLY A 157 -7.55 -3.45 16.11
CA GLY A 157 -8.68 -2.77 16.75
C GLY A 157 -9.81 -2.38 15.78
N ILE A 158 -9.97 -3.11 14.69
CA ILE A 158 -11.06 -2.94 13.72
C ILE A 158 -12.31 -3.69 14.21
N LEU A 159 -12.12 -4.86 14.79
CA LEU A 159 -13.17 -5.64 15.45
C LEU A 159 -12.96 -5.63 16.96
N SER A 160 -14.07 -5.75 17.69
CA SER A 160 -14.02 -5.92 19.13
C SER A 160 -13.39 -7.26 19.52
N SER A 161 -12.70 -7.27 20.63
CA SER A 161 -12.04 -8.46 21.19
C SER A 161 -13.08 -9.50 21.59
#